data_aa03d043fa05e11f24a3295e9ea91784
#
_entry.id   aa03d043fa05e11f24a3295e9ea91784
#
_cell.length_a   1.000
_cell.length_b   1.000
_cell.length_c   1.000
_cell.angle_alpha   90.00
_cell.angle_beta   90.00
_cell.angle_gamma   90.00
#
_symmetry.space_group_name_H-M   'P 1'
#
loop_
_entity.id
_entity.type
_entity.pdbx_description
1 polymer ?
#
loop_
_entity_poly.entity_id
_entity_poly.type
_entity_poly.pdbx_seq_one_letter_code
_entity_poly.pdbx_strand_id
1 'polypeptide(L)'
;MKELSRESPLAAVSPLDGRYAGKTADLVPYASEAALIEARLRVEVEYLLALADHDGVDCEVGPTERSHLRGVVDGFDADDAALVKQIETEGTEEFAATRHDVKAVEYFLRTETPERLHPWIHFGLTSEDVNNLAHRLNAKGAVEDVLQPAIGDLRDSLTEMAREYRDLPMLARTHGQPATPTTFGKEMAVFA
;
A
#
# COMPACT_ATOMS: atom_id res chain seq x y z
N MET A 1 -34.05 -10.67 9.86
CA MET A 1 -33.21 -9.46 9.92
C MET A 1 -33.47 -8.69 8.63
N LYS A 2 -33.73 -7.36 8.67
CA LYS A 2 -33.71 -6.54 7.44
C LYS A 2 -32.30 -6.67 6.83
N GLU A 3 -32.25 -6.85 5.52
CA GLU A 3 -30.99 -6.84 4.79
C GLU A 3 -30.20 -5.56 5.09
N LEU A 4 -28.98 -5.72 5.64
CA LEU A 4 -28.07 -4.59 5.83
C LEU A 4 -27.49 -4.24 4.46
N SER A 5 -27.50 -2.95 4.10
CA SER A 5 -26.75 -2.49 2.92
C SER A 5 -25.28 -2.85 3.07
N ARG A 6 -24.67 -3.35 2.00
CA ARG A 6 -23.22 -3.68 1.98
C ARG A 6 -22.33 -2.45 2.23
N GLU A 7 -22.82 -1.25 1.97
CA GLU A 7 -22.15 0.02 2.23
C GLU A 7 -22.21 0.44 3.71
N SER A 8 -23.04 -0.23 4.52
CA SER A 8 -23.13 0.08 5.94
C SER A 8 -21.91 -0.44 6.70
N PRO A 9 -21.27 0.37 7.54
CA PRO A 9 -20.19 -0.09 8.45
C PRO A 9 -20.62 -1.26 9.34
N LEU A 10 -21.92 -1.43 9.58
CA LEU A 10 -22.48 -2.56 10.34
C LEU A 10 -22.51 -3.86 9.53
N ALA A 11 -22.37 -3.79 8.19
CA ALA A 11 -22.29 -4.95 7.31
C ALA A 11 -20.83 -5.35 6.98
N ALA A 12 -19.86 -4.58 7.45
CA ALA A 12 -18.44 -4.86 7.22
C ALA A 12 -18.05 -6.21 7.85
N VAL A 13 -17.29 -6.99 7.08
CA VAL A 13 -16.82 -8.33 7.51
C VAL A 13 -15.70 -8.21 8.55
N SER A 14 -14.90 -7.15 8.47
CA SER A 14 -13.83 -6.85 9.41
C SER A 14 -14.15 -5.58 10.21
N PRO A 15 -13.80 -5.52 11.51
CA PRO A 15 -13.85 -4.28 12.27
C PRO A 15 -12.98 -3.16 11.67
N LEU A 16 -11.92 -3.50 10.94
CA LEU A 16 -11.03 -2.52 10.29
C LEU A 16 -11.76 -1.74 9.20
N ASP A 17 -12.63 -2.39 8.43
CA ASP A 17 -13.44 -1.76 7.38
C ASP A 17 -14.78 -1.23 7.89
N GLY A 18 -15.10 -1.46 9.17
CA GLY A 18 -16.32 -1.03 9.83
C GLY A 18 -16.05 0.04 10.89
N ARG A 19 -16.24 -0.35 12.16
CA ARG A 19 -16.16 0.59 13.30
C ARG A 19 -14.80 1.29 13.46
N TYR A 20 -13.72 0.73 12.94
CA TYR A 20 -12.37 1.26 13.04
C TYR A 20 -11.83 1.83 11.72
N ALA A 21 -12.63 1.90 10.66
CA ALA A 21 -12.22 2.42 9.36
C ALA A 21 -11.54 3.80 9.45
N GLY A 22 -12.11 4.72 10.26
CA GLY A 22 -11.51 6.03 10.47
C GLY A 22 -10.18 6.02 11.23
N LYS A 23 -9.84 4.93 11.95
CA LYS A 23 -8.55 4.78 12.66
C LYS A 23 -7.47 4.14 11.80
N THR A 24 -7.87 3.50 10.71
CA THR A 24 -6.98 2.83 9.77
C THR A 24 -6.90 3.58 8.43
N ALA A 25 -7.47 4.78 8.35
CA ALA A 25 -7.56 5.57 7.13
C ALA A 25 -6.17 5.85 6.51
N ASP A 26 -5.16 6.09 7.31
CA ASP A 26 -3.79 6.35 6.86
C ASP A 26 -3.13 5.14 6.17
N LEU A 27 -3.70 3.94 6.34
CA LEU A 27 -3.23 2.72 5.66
C LEU A 27 -3.90 2.52 4.28
N VAL A 28 -4.98 3.23 3.96
CA VAL A 28 -5.71 3.09 2.69
C VAL A 28 -4.78 3.25 1.47
N PRO A 29 -3.84 4.23 1.43
CA PRO A 29 -2.92 4.41 0.30
C PRO A 29 -1.94 3.25 0.08
N TYR A 30 -1.88 2.29 1.01
CA TYR A 30 -0.92 1.17 0.98
C TYR A 30 -1.59 -0.21 1.03
N ALA A 31 -2.78 -0.31 1.61
CA ALA A 31 -3.41 -1.59 1.90
C ALA A 31 -4.72 -1.83 1.13
N SER A 32 -5.23 -0.83 0.41
CA SER A 32 -6.43 -0.98 -0.40
C SER A 32 -6.16 -1.69 -1.73
N GLU A 33 -7.22 -2.17 -2.38
CA GLU A 33 -7.13 -2.72 -3.74
C GLU A 33 -6.65 -1.65 -4.74
N ALA A 34 -7.12 -0.41 -4.62
CA ALA A 34 -6.67 0.71 -5.46
C ALA A 34 -5.16 0.95 -5.32
N ALA A 35 -4.62 0.93 -4.10
CA ALA A 35 -3.19 1.05 -3.84
C ALA A 35 -2.38 -0.10 -4.47
N LEU A 36 -2.92 -1.33 -4.48
CA LEU A 36 -2.27 -2.45 -5.15
C LEU A 36 -2.27 -2.28 -6.67
N ILE A 37 -3.36 -1.78 -7.25
CA ILE A 37 -3.46 -1.50 -8.69
C ILE A 37 -2.45 -0.42 -9.08
N GLU A 38 -2.38 0.69 -8.35
CA GLU A 38 -1.39 1.76 -8.57
C GLU A 38 0.05 1.24 -8.49
N ALA A 39 0.36 0.45 -7.46
CA ALA A 39 1.70 -0.11 -7.29
C ALA A 39 2.08 -1.06 -8.44
N ARG A 40 1.14 -1.85 -8.96
CA ARG A 40 1.34 -2.68 -10.15
C ARG A 40 1.59 -1.83 -11.39
N LEU A 41 0.80 -0.77 -11.59
CA LEU A 41 1.01 0.17 -12.69
C LEU A 41 2.40 0.81 -12.63
N ARG A 42 2.83 1.24 -11.44
CA ARG A 42 4.19 1.77 -11.21
C ARG A 42 5.27 0.76 -11.60
N VAL A 43 5.11 -0.51 -11.22
CA VAL A 43 6.06 -1.58 -11.58
C VAL A 43 6.11 -1.77 -13.09
N GLU A 44 4.96 -1.84 -13.77
CA GLU A 44 4.91 -2.02 -15.24
C GLU A 44 5.53 -0.84 -15.98
N VAL A 45 5.25 0.39 -15.54
CA VAL A 45 5.84 1.60 -16.14
C VAL A 45 7.35 1.63 -15.94
N GLU A 46 7.86 1.47 -14.73
CA GLU A 46 9.30 1.52 -14.48
C GLU A 46 10.03 0.34 -15.15
N TYR A 47 9.40 -0.81 -15.26
CA TYR A 47 9.94 -1.94 -16.02
C TYR A 47 10.02 -1.64 -17.53
N LEU A 48 8.97 -1.08 -18.13
CA LEU A 48 8.96 -0.65 -19.52
C LEU A 48 10.08 0.37 -19.80
N LEU A 49 10.28 1.32 -18.89
CA LEU A 49 11.34 2.30 -18.98
C LEU A 49 12.73 1.67 -18.85
N ALA A 50 12.88 0.67 -17.98
CA ALA A 50 14.13 -0.08 -17.84
C ALA A 50 14.45 -0.93 -19.09
N LEU A 51 13.42 -1.53 -19.71
CA LEU A 51 13.58 -2.21 -21.01
C LEU A 51 14.08 -1.26 -22.10
N ALA A 52 13.52 -0.04 -22.15
CA ALA A 52 13.94 0.98 -23.12
C ALA A 52 15.38 1.49 -22.89
N ASP A 53 15.92 1.31 -21.70
CA ASP A 53 17.32 1.65 -21.38
C ASP A 53 18.29 0.48 -21.60
N HIS A 54 17.79 -0.71 -21.98
CA HIS A 54 18.61 -1.90 -22.12
C HIS A 54 19.08 -2.09 -23.55
N ASP A 55 20.39 -2.11 -23.79
CA ASP A 55 21.03 -2.19 -25.15
C ASP A 55 20.59 -3.40 -25.97
N GLY A 56 20.09 -4.46 -25.37
CA GLY A 56 19.65 -5.69 -26.05
C GLY A 56 18.19 -5.71 -26.46
N VAL A 57 17.44 -4.61 -26.23
CA VAL A 57 15.98 -4.53 -26.46
C VAL A 57 15.70 -3.38 -27.44
N ASP A 58 14.96 -3.67 -28.50
CA ASP A 58 14.56 -2.66 -29.50
C ASP A 58 13.23 -1.99 -29.03
N CYS A 59 13.29 -1.34 -27.88
CA CYS A 59 12.19 -0.60 -27.27
C CYS A 59 12.60 0.86 -27.10
N GLU A 60 12.03 1.75 -27.88
CA GLU A 60 12.34 3.17 -27.81
C GLU A 60 11.22 3.94 -27.07
N VAL A 61 11.59 4.61 -25.96
CA VAL A 61 10.70 5.51 -25.20
C VAL A 61 11.38 6.87 -25.07
N GLY A 62 10.84 7.88 -25.75
CA GLY A 62 11.38 9.24 -25.77
C GLY A 62 11.16 9.99 -24.45
N PRO A 63 11.87 11.13 -24.24
CA PRO A 63 11.77 11.90 -22.98
C PRO A 63 10.34 12.35 -22.64
N THR A 64 9.55 12.75 -23.62
CA THR A 64 8.15 13.18 -23.43
C THR A 64 7.28 12.01 -23.00
N GLU A 65 7.45 10.84 -23.60
CA GLU A 65 6.72 9.62 -23.26
C GLU A 65 7.08 9.13 -21.85
N ARG A 66 8.35 9.19 -21.48
CA ARG A 66 8.80 8.87 -20.09
C ARG A 66 8.13 9.77 -19.08
N SER A 67 8.05 11.08 -19.36
CA SER A 67 7.38 12.02 -18.48
C SER A 67 5.88 11.77 -18.41
N HIS A 68 5.24 11.43 -19.54
CA HIS A 68 3.83 11.07 -19.57
C HIS A 68 3.55 9.81 -18.74
N LEU A 69 4.29 8.72 -18.97
CA LEU A 69 4.12 7.45 -18.27
C LEU A 69 4.26 7.60 -16.74
N ARG A 70 5.25 8.36 -16.28
CA ARG A 70 5.37 8.66 -14.85
C ARG A 70 4.22 9.53 -14.35
N GLY A 71 3.78 10.48 -15.18
CA GLY A 71 2.61 11.31 -14.88
C GLY A 71 1.32 10.51 -14.73
N VAL A 72 1.11 9.45 -15.51
CA VAL A 72 -0.02 8.51 -15.36
C VAL A 72 0.02 7.82 -14.00
N VAL A 73 1.19 7.39 -13.55
CA VAL A 73 1.35 6.77 -12.22
C VAL A 73 1.13 7.79 -11.09
N ASP A 74 1.74 8.96 -11.20
CA ASP A 74 1.67 9.98 -10.15
C ASP A 74 0.28 10.66 -10.07
N GLY A 75 -0.49 10.62 -11.17
CA GLY A 75 -1.86 11.12 -11.25
C GLY A 75 -2.93 10.07 -11.07
N PHE A 76 -2.57 8.81 -10.81
CA PHE A 76 -3.52 7.70 -10.67
C PHE A 76 -4.53 7.95 -9.56
N ASP A 77 -5.81 7.79 -9.85
CA ASP A 77 -6.88 8.12 -8.92
C ASP A 77 -7.95 7.00 -8.82
N ALA A 78 -9.05 7.32 -8.15
CA ALA A 78 -10.15 6.37 -7.93
C ALA A 78 -10.91 5.99 -9.21
N ASP A 79 -10.99 6.91 -10.18
CA ASP A 79 -11.65 6.68 -11.46
C ASP A 79 -10.78 5.75 -12.32
N ASP A 80 -9.47 5.92 -12.31
CA ASP A 80 -8.51 5.03 -12.95
C ASP A 80 -8.57 3.62 -12.36
N ALA A 81 -8.60 3.52 -11.03
CA ALA A 81 -8.74 2.25 -10.33
C ALA A 81 -10.06 1.54 -10.71
N ALA A 82 -11.15 2.30 -10.81
CA ALA A 82 -12.45 1.79 -11.25
C ALA A 82 -12.40 1.31 -12.70
N LEU A 83 -11.73 2.05 -13.60
CA LEU A 83 -11.54 1.63 -14.99
C LEU A 83 -10.74 0.34 -15.11
N VAL A 84 -9.63 0.20 -14.37
CA VAL A 84 -8.86 -1.06 -14.31
C VAL A 84 -9.77 -2.20 -13.84
N LYS A 85 -10.57 -1.97 -12.82
CA LYS A 85 -11.51 -2.97 -12.30
C LYS A 85 -12.60 -3.34 -13.32
N GLN A 86 -13.09 -2.38 -14.06
CA GLN A 86 -14.02 -2.61 -15.15
C GLN A 86 -13.38 -3.47 -16.27
N ILE A 87 -12.14 -3.14 -16.68
CA ILE A 87 -11.39 -3.94 -17.67
C ILE A 87 -11.23 -5.40 -17.19
N GLU A 88 -11.00 -5.60 -15.89
CA GLU A 88 -10.91 -6.95 -15.32
C GLU A 88 -12.23 -7.72 -15.40
N THR A 89 -13.33 -7.12 -14.95
CA THR A 89 -14.57 -7.85 -14.61
C THR A 89 -15.63 -7.82 -15.71
N GLU A 90 -15.76 -6.71 -16.42
CA GLU A 90 -16.83 -6.44 -17.38
C GLU A 90 -16.28 -6.26 -18.80
N GLY A 91 -15.09 -5.70 -18.92
CA GLY A 91 -14.53 -5.21 -20.19
C GLY A 91 -14.98 -3.80 -20.52
N THR A 92 -14.50 -3.30 -21.63
CA THR A 92 -14.83 -2.00 -22.22
C THR A 92 -15.23 -2.18 -23.68
N GLU A 93 -15.51 -1.09 -24.39
CA GLU A 93 -15.73 -1.14 -25.86
C GLU A 93 -14.49 -1.66 -26.62
N GLU A 94 -13.30 -1.40 -26.08
CA GLU A 94 -12.02 -1.75 -26.69
C GLU A 94 -11.52 -3.14 -26.28
N PHE A 95 -11.78 -3.54 -25.03
CA PHE A 95 -11.25 -4.77 -24.43
C PHE A 95 -12.35 -5.67 -23.88
N ALA A 96 -12.31 -6.95 -24.24
CA ALA A 96 -13.09 -7.96 -23.52
C ALA A 96 -12.59 -8.09 -22.08
N ALA A 97 -13.47 -8.49 -21.15
CA ALA A 97 -13.11 -8.71 -19.74
C ALA A 97 -11.92 -9.66 -19.62
N THR A 98 -10.84 -9.19 -19.00
CA THR A 98 -9.60 -9.95 -18.90
C THR A 98 -9.71 -11.13 -17.94
N ARG A 99 -10.60 -11.05 -16.95
CA ARG A 99 -10.75 -12.01 -15.85
C ARG A 99 -9.43 -12.26 -15.10
N HIS A 100 -8.52 -11.28 -15.16
CA HIS A 100 -7.19 -11.34 -14.59
C HIS A 100 -6.72 -9.94 -14.20
N ASP A 101 -6.45 -9.74 -12.93
CA ASP A 101 -6.16 -8.45 -12.30
C ASP A 101 -4.89 -7.75 -12.87
N VAL A 102 -3.77 -8.46 -12.95
CA VAL A 102 -2.52 -7.89 -13.51
C VAL A 102 -2.70 -7.60 -15.00
N LYS A 103 -3.41 -8.47 -15.74
CA LYS A 103 -3.70 -8.23 -17.16
C LYS A 103 -4.56 -7.00 -17.40
N ALA A 104 -5.45 -6.67 -16.48
CA ALA A 104 -6.23 -5.44 -16.55
C ALA A 104 -5.36 -4.19 -16.43
N VAL A 105 -4.34 -4.21 -15.58
CA VAL A 105 -3.35 -3.13 -15.46
C VAL A 105 -2.55 -2.98 -16.75
N GLU A 106 -2.14 -4.08 -17.39
CA GLU A 106 -1.46 -4.02 -18.70
C GLU A 106 -2.36 -3.36 -19.76
N TYR A 107 -3.66 -3.68 -19.78
CA TYR A 107 -4.59 -3.13 -20.76
C TYR A 107 -4.90 -1.66 -20.48
N PHE A 108 -5.01 -1.26 -19.23
CA PHE A 108 -5.06 0.14 -18.83
C PHE A 108 -3.80 0.90 -19.33
N LEU A 109 -2.60 0.35 -19.10
CA LEU A 109 -1.37 0.97 -19.58
C LEU A 109 -1.32 1.07 -21.11
N ARG A 110 -1.97 0.18 -21.84
CA ARG A 110 -2.10 0.28 -23.31
C ARG A 110 -2.93 1.48 -23.75
N THR A 111 -3.95 1.89 -23.00
CA THR A 111 -4.72 3.11 -23.32
C THR A 111 -3.88 4.38 -23.19
N GLU A 112 -2.85 4.34 -22.35
CA GLU A 112 -1.93 5.45 -22.08
C GLU A 112 -0.66 5.43 -22.94
N THR A 113 -0.52 4.45 -23.83
CA THR A 113 0.70 4.25 -24.65
C THR A 113 0.40 4.08 -26.14
N PRO A 114 1.30 4.53 -27.02
CA PRO A 114 1.19 4.24 -28.43
C PRO A 114 1.36 2.73 -28.72
N GLU A 115 0.65 2.23 -29.75
CA GLU A 115 0.61 0.79 -30.11
C GLU A 115 1.99 0.13 -30.24
N ARG A 116 3.00 0.89 -30.69
CA ARG A 116 4.39 0.38 -30.81
C ARG A 116 5.01 -0.08 -29.49
N LEU A 117 4.51 0.42 -28.35
CA LEU A 117 4.97 0.03 -27.02
C LEU A 117 4.20 -1.16 -26.44
N HIS A 118 3.02 -1.50 -26.98
CA HIS A 118 2.19 -2.59 -26.44
C HIS A 118 2.89 -3.95 -26.35
N PRO A 119 3.75 -4.37 -27.30
CA PRO A 119 4.49 -5.62 -27.20
C PRO A 119 5.51 -5.65 -26.03
N TRP A 120 5.93 -4.49 -25.53
CA TRP A 120 6.94 -4.36 -24.47
C TRP A 120 6.33 -4.26 -23.06
N ILE A 121 5.03 -3.95 -22.96
CA ILE A 121 4.31 -3.98 -21.69
C ILE A 121 4.28 -5.43 -21.19
N HIS A 122 4.72 -5.64 -19.95
CA HIS A 122 4.79 -6.97 -19.32
C HIS A 122 5.72 -7.97 -20.06
N PHE A 123 6.60 -7.48 -20.91
CA PHE A 123 7.47 -8.35 -21.72
C PHE A 123 8.38 -9.21 -20.84
N GLY A 124 8.26 -10.52 -20.95
CA GLY A 124 9.09 -11.48 -20.22
C GLY A 124 8.78 -11.61 -18.72
N LEU A 125 7.75 -10.93 -18.22
CA LEU A 125 7.31 -11.05 -16.83
C LEU A 125 6.21 -12.10 -16.65
N THR A 126 6.05 -12.52 -15.41
CA THR A 126 4.84 -13.18 -14.92
C THR A 126 4.11 -12.25 -13.93
N SER A 127 2.83 -12.51 -13.68
CA SER A 127 2.06 -11.72 -12.71
C SER A 127 2.71 -11.65 -11.33
N GLU A 128 3.41 -12.71 -10.93
CA GLU A 128 4.08 -12.77 -9.62
C GLU A 128 5.30 -11.85 -9.55
N ASP A 129 6.00 -11.62 -10.64
CA ASP A 129 7.10 -10.66 -10.68
C ASP A 129 6.59 -9.25 -10.36
N VAL A 130 5.45 -8.86 -10.94
CA VAL A 130 4.79 -7.59 -10.68
C VAL A 130 4.22 -7.52 -9.25
N ASN A 131 3.49 -8.56 -8.83
CA ASN A 131 2.87 -8.62 -7.51
C ASN A 131 3.88 -8.51 -6.37
N ASN A 132 4.99 -9.23 -6.46
CA ASN A 132 6.04 -9.20 -5.43
C ASN A 132 6.62 -7.80 -5.23
N LEU A 133 6.86 -7.07 -6.32
CA LEU A 133 7.38 -5.70 -6.23
C LEU A 133 6.30 -4.74 -5.72
N ALA A 134 5.07 -4.83 -6.23
CA ALA A 134 3.95 -4.00 -5.80
C ALA A 134 3.66 -4.14 -4.30
N HIS A 135 3.57 -5.36 -3.79
CA HIS A 135 3.39 -5.60 -2.35
C HIS A 135 4.55 -5.06 -1.50
N ARG A 136 5.79 -5.13 -1.99
CA ARG A 136 6.95 -4.57 -1.27
C ARG A 136 6.93 -3.05 -1.25
N LEU A 137 6.55 -2.40 -2.34
CA LEU A 137 6.38 -0.94 -2.39
C LEU A 137 5.32 -0.49 -1.38
N ASN A 138 4.15 -1.12 -1.39
CA ASN A 138 3.08 -0.83 -0.45
C ASN A 138 3.47 -1.09 1.00
N ALA A 139 4.09 -2.23 1.30
CA ALA A 139 4.56 -2.55 2.64
C ALA A 139 5.62 -1.55 3.14
N LYS A 140 6.52 -1.13 2.25
CA LYS A 140 7.53 -0.12 2.57
C LYS A 140 6.87 1.21 2.94
N GLY A 141 5.96 1.72 2.10
CA GLY A 141 5.25 2.97 2.37
C GLY A 141 4.45 2.89 3.67
N ALA A 142 3.68 1.82 3.90
CA ALA A 142 2.94 1.63 5.14
C ALA A 142 3.83 1.65 6.39
N VAL A 143 5.02 1.04 6.31
CA VAL A 143 5.97 1.03 7.42
C VAL A 143 6.60 2.41 7.63
N GLU A 144 7.08 3.05 6.57
CA GLU A 144 7.83 4.31 6.68
C GLU A 144 6.92 5.50 7.04
N ASP A 145 5.73 5.57 6.43
CA ASP A 145 4.86 6.75 6.52
C ASP A 145 3.79 6.63 7.62
N VAL A 146 3.46 5.42 8.06
CA VAL A 146 2.39 5.20 9.06
C VAL A 146 2.91 4.52 10.33
N LEU A 147 3.52 3.33 10.20
CA LEU A 147 3.86 2.53 11.38
C LEU A 147 5.05 3.11 12.16
N GLN A 148 6.11 3.53 11.49
CA GLN A 148 7.28 4.10 12.17
C GLN A 148 6.95 5.40 12.92
N PRO A 149 6.22 6.38 12.34
CA PRO A 149 5.76 7.55 13.08
C PRO A 149 4.91 7.20 14.29
N ALA A 150 3.91 6.32 14.14
CA ALA A 150 3.03 5.92 15.24
C ALA A 150 3.78 5.22 16.40
N ILE A 151 4.74 4.36 16.07
CA ILE A 151 5.62 3.72 17.08
C ILE A 151 6.53 4.77 17.72
N GLY A 152 7.03 5.74 16.93
CA GLY A 152 7.81 6.87 17.43
C GLY A 152 7.07 7.67 18.48
N ASP A 153 5.84 8.06 18.20
CA ASP A 153 4.97 8.82 19.11
C ASP A 153 4.69 8.04 20.41
N LEU A 154 4.45 6.73 20.29
CA LEU A 154 4.25 5.87 21.45
C LEU A 154 5.52 5.81 22.31
N ARG A 155 6.69 5.59 21.70
CA ARG A 155 7.98 5.57 22.41
C ARG A 155 8.25 6.90 23.10
N ASP A 156 7.99 8.02 22.42
CA ASP A 156 8.24 9.35 22.98
C ASP A 156 7.32 9.61 24.18
N SER A 157 6.05 9.20 24.10
CA SER A 157 5.09 9.26 25.21
C SER A 157 5.57 8.42 26.41
N LEU A 158 6.03 7.18 26.18
CA LEU A 158 6.58 6.33 27.23
C LEU A 158 7.86 6.93 27.85
N THR A 159 8.71 7.53 27.02
CA THR A 159 9.94 8.20 27.48
C THR A 159 9.60 9.41 28.35
N GLU A 160 8.59 10.18 28.01
CA GLU A 160 8.12 11.32 28.80
C GLU A 160 7.58 10.85 30.16
N MET A 161 6.71 9.82 30.16
CA MET A 161 6.24 9.21 31.42
C MET A 161 7.38 8.67 32.27
N ALA A 162 8.38 8.05 31.65
CA ALA A 162 9.56 7.55 32.36
C ALA A 162 10.33 8.67 33.07
N ARG A 163 10.45 9.84 32.45
CA ARG A 163 11.11 11.02 33.05
C ARG A 163 10.26 11.67 34.14
N GLU A 164 8.96 11.84 33.88
CA GLU A 164 8.01 12.46 34.81
C GLU A 164 7.92 11.67 36.14
N TYR A 165 7.81 10.33 36.04
CA TYR A 165 7.59 9.45 37.19
C TYR A 165 8.87 8.74 37.68
N ARG A 166 10.04 9.21 37.29
CA ARG A 166 11.31 8.60 37.65
C ARG A 166 11.52 8.40 39.16
N ASP A 167 10.96 9.32 39.98
CA ASP A 167 11.11 9.34 41.43
C ASP A 167 9.85 8.82 42.18
N LEU A 168 8.82 8.36 41.44
CA LEU A 168 7.59 7.80 42.02
C LEU A 168 7.85 6.35 42.46
N PRO A 169 7.93 6.06 43.79
CA PRO A 169 8.23 4.72 44.26
C PRO A 169 7.09 3.75 43.93
N MET A 170 7.46 2.55 43.51
CA MET A 170 6.53 1.46 43.17
C MET A 170 7.12 0.14 43.66
N LEU A 171 6.26 -0.77 44.07
CA LEU A 171 6.63 -2.13 44.38
C LEU A 171 6.51 -3.01 43.13
N ALA A 172 7.66 -3.51 42.63
CA ALA A 172 7.64 -4.49 41.55
C ALA A 172 6.97 -5.80 41.98
N ARG A 173 6.45 -6.53 41.05
CA ARG A 173 5.79 -7.83 41.24
C ARG A 173 6.40 -8.88 40.35
N THR A 174 6.48 -10.12 40.86
CA THR A 174 6.84 -11.32 40.09
C THR A 174 5.90 -12.45 40.51
N HIS A 175 5.38 -13.20 39.57
CA HIS A 175 4.39 -14.27 39.83
C HIS A 175 3.21 -13.82 40.72
N GLY A 176 2.79 -12.56 40.58
CA GLY A 176 1.73 -11.97 41.41
C GLY A 176 2.13 -11.63 42.85
N GLN A 177 3.39 -11.84 43.22
CA GLN A 177 3.94 -11.58 44.57
C GLN A 177 4.76 -10.30 44.61
N PRO A 178 4.83 -9.60 45.78
CA PRO A 178 5.77 -8.48 46.00
C PRO A 178 7.19 -8.90 45.73
N ALA A 179 7.93 -8.03 45.04
CA ALA A 179 9.33 -8.20 44.73
C ALA A 179 10.16 -6.94 45.17
N THR A 180 11.16 -6.59 44.43
CA THR A 180 12.07 -5.47 44.76
C THR A 180 11.37 -4.12 44.61
N PRO A 181 11.55 -3.14 45.51
CA PRO A 181 11.14 -1.76 45.27
C PRO A 181 11.79 -1.18 43.99
N THR A 182 11.01 -0.42 43.26
CA THR A 182 11.37 0.22 41.97
C THR A 182 10.71 1.59 41.86
N THR A 183 10.70 2.18 40.66
CA THR A 183 9.93 3.38 40.37
C THR A 183 9.00 3.13 39.15
N PHE A 184 7.90 3.86 39.10
CA PHE A 184 6.99 3.79 37.94
C PHE A 184 7.68 4.28 36.67
N GLY A 185 8.52 5.32 36.79
CA GLY A 185 9.33 5.80 35.65
C GLY A 185 10.27 4.72 35.09
N LYS A 186 10.89 3.90 35.95
CA LYS A 186 11.72 2.76 35.50
C LYS A 186 10.87 1.71 34.75
N GLU A 187 9.63 1.47 35.19
CA GLU A 187 8.73 0.54 34.53
C GLU A 187 8.40 1.01 33.10
N MET A 188 8.11 2.30 32.91
CA MET A 188 7.88 2.89 31.59
C MET A 188 9.13 2.87 30.70
N ALA A 189 10.32 3.12 31.28
CA ALA A 189 11.59 3.10 30.54
C ALA A 189 11.97 1.72 29.98
N VAL A 190 11.38 0.64 30.47
CA VAL A 190 11.63 -0.73 29.93
C VAL A 190 10.98 -0.90 28.57
N PHE A 191 9.90 -0.15 28.28
CA PHE A 191 9.13 -0.25 27.04
C PHE A 191 9.49 0.85 26.03
N ALA A 192 10.23 1.89 26.42
CA ALA A 192 10.70 2.96 25.56
C ALA A 192 12.02 2.59 24.84
#